data_deae824ffdc505243d4d996e848d5f10
#
_entry.id   deae824ffdc505243d4d996e848d5f10
#
_cell.length_a   1.000
_cell.length_b   1.000
_cell.length_c   1.000
_cell.angle_alpha   90.00
_cell.angle_beta   90.00
_cell.angle_gamma   90.00
#
_symmetry.space_group_name_H-M   'P 1'
#
loop_
_entity.id
_entity.type
_entity.pdbx_description
1 polymer ?
#
loop_
_entity_poly.entity_id
_entity_poly.type
_entity_poly.pdbx_seq_one_letter_code
_entity_poly.pdbx_strand_id
1 'polypeptide(L)'
;MNYIYHVVLPDSWTQQLNVDSYQHDSLKTEGFIHLSYAHQIEGVLQRNYIGVEKVLILKINPDLLTTQLVVEAAKTGELYPHIYGVLNKTAIESIEERFLDK
;
A
#
# COMPACT_ATOMS: atom_id res chain seq x y z
N MET A 1 -3.39 17.91 3.15
CA MET A 1 -2.97 16.95 2.11
C MET A 1 -3.57 15.60 2.39
N ASN A 2 -4.08 14.93 1.37
CA ASN A 2 -4.69 13.61 1.52
C ASN A 2 -3.66 12.53 1.23
N TYR A 3 -3.03 12.04 2.28
CA TYR A 3 -2.08 10.93 2.15
C TYR A 3 -2.81 9.65 1.79
N ILE A 4 -2.11 8.77 1.09
CA ILE A 4 -2.58 7.41 0.81
C ILE A 4 -1.59 6.43 1.43
N TYR A 5 -2.04 5.19 1.60
CA TYR A 5 -1.29 4.22 2.40
C TYR A 5 -1.22 2.87 1.69
N HIS A 6 -0.11 2.18 1.87
CA HIS A 6 0.06 0.82 1.37
C HIS A 6 0.48 -0.09 2.53
N VAL A 7 -0.23 -1.20 2.69
CA VAL A 7 0.09 -2.19 3.70
C VAL A 7 0.92 -3.27 3.04
N VAL A 8 2.05 -3.62 3.65
CA VAL A 8 2.98 -4.60 3.10
C VAL A 8 3.52 -5.51 4.20
N LEU A 9 3.76 -6.77 3.87
CA LEU A 9 4.42 -7.69 4.79
C LEU A 9 5.89 -7.31 4.93
N PRO A 10 6.47 -7.40 6.15
CA PRO A 10 7.85 -6.98 6.37
C PRO A 10 8.86 -7.62 5.42
N ASP A 11 8.72 -8.92 5.14
CA ASP A 11 9.66 -9.62 4.26
C ASP A 11 9.61 -9.09 2.83
N SER A 12 8.42 -8.77 2.35
CA SER A 12 8.27 -8.21 1.00
C SER A 12 8.96 -6.86 0.86
N TRP A 13 8.92 -6.05 1.91
CA TRP A 13 9.60 -4.77 1.94
C TRP A 13 11.11 -4.96 2.04
N THR A 14 11.56 -5.84 2.94
CA THR A 14 12.99 -6.08 3.19
C THR A 14 13.70 -6.56 1.93
N GLN A 15 13.06 -7.37 1.11
CA GLN A 15 13.64 -7.89 -0.13
C GLN A 15 13.90 -6.79 -1.15
N GLN A 16 13.34 -5.61 -0.97
CA GLN A 16 13.46 -4.51 -1.93
C GLN A 16 14.16 -3.28 -1.36
N LEU A 17 14.92 -3.44 -0.26
CA LEU A 17 15.59 -2.30 0.40
C LEU A 17 16.64 -1.63 -0.48
N ASN A 18 17.26 -2.37 -1.38
CA ASN A 18 18.39 -1.88 -2.17
C ASN A 18 17.99 -1.28 -3.52
N VAL A 19 16.70 -1.16 -3.79
CA VAL A 19 16.21 -0.55 -5.03
C VAL A 19 15.43 0.72 -4.74
N ASP A 20 15.39 1.63 -5.69
CA ASP A 20 14.77 2.95 -5.52
C ASP A 20 13.24 2.91 -5.60
N SER A 21 12.69 1.83 -6.11
CA SER A 21 11.26 1.68 -6.28
C SER A 21 10.79 0.36 -5.67
N TYR A 22 9.51 0.34 -5.30
CA TYR A 22 8.89 -0.83 -4.70
C TYR A 22 7.83 -1.40 -5.65
N GLN A 23 7.79 -2.73 -5.76
CA GLN A 23 6.78 -3.45 -6.52
C GLN A 23 6.07 -4.44 -5.61
N HIS A 24 4.74 -4.44 -5.65
CA HIS A 24 3.94 -5.45 -4.99
C HIS A 24 3.57 -6.52 -6.01
N ASP A 25 3.34 -7.77 -5.54
CA ASP A 25 2.98 -8.88 -6.43
C ASP A 25 1.74 -8.59 -7.27
N SER A 26 0.80 -7.81 -6.74
CA SER A 26 -0.40 -7.42 -7.47
C SER A 26 -0.12 -6.69 -8.78
N LEU A 27 1.06 -6.07 -8.90
CA LEU A 27 1.45 -5.41 -10.14
C LEU A 27 1.57 -6.42 -11.29
N LYS A 28 2.07 -7.64 -10.99
CA LYS A 28 2.18 -8.71 -11.99
C LYS A 28 0.86 -9.40 -12.28
N THR A 29 0.02 -9.56 -11.26
CA THR A 29 -1.22 -10.32 -11.39
C THR A 29 -2.40 -9.47 -11.80
N GLU A 30 -2.44 -8.21 -11.41
CA GLU A 30 -3.57 -7.31 -11.63
C GLU A 30 -3.20 -6.03 -12.38
N GLY A 31 -1.91 -5.74 -12.53
CA GLY A 31 -1.44 -4.56 -13.25
C GLY A 31 -1.37 -3.29 -12.42
N PHE A 32 -1.67 -3.35 -11.13
CA PHE A 32 -1.63 -2.17 -10.25
C PHE A 32 -1.34 -2.56 -8.81
N ILE A 33 -0.92 -1.58 -8.03
CA ILE A 33 -0.70 -1.73 -6.58
C ILE A 33 -1.91 -1.16 -5.85
N HIS A 34 -2.46 -1.94 -4.90
CA HIS A 34 -3.57 -1.52 -4.05
C HIS A 34 -3.10 -0.56 -2.97
N LEU A 35 -3.78 0.57 -2.83
CA LEU A 35 -3.54 1.52 -1.77
C LEU A 35 -4.83 1.75 -0.99
N SER A 36 -4.75 2.51 0.10
CA SER A 36 -5.91 2.81 0.94
C SER A 36 -5.85 4.24 1.43
N TYR A 37 -7.01 4.82 1.71
CA TYR A 37 -7.10 6.04 2.49
C TYR A 37 -6.98 5.70 3.97
N ALA A 38 -6.67 6.69 4.80
CA ALA A 38 -6.44 6.46 6.24
C ALA A 38 -7.62 5.74 6.91
N HIS A 39 -8.84 6.13 6.59
CA HIS A 39 -10.03 5.54 7.21
C HIS A 39 -10.29 4.09 6.78
N GLN A 40 -9.60 3.61 5.75
CA GLN A 40 -9.79 2.25 5.23
C GLN A 40 -8.80 1.24 5.82
N ILE A 41 -7.74 1.71 6.46
CA ILE A 41 -6.62 0.84 6.88
C ILE A 41 -7.10 -0.28 7.81
N GLU A 42 -7.88 0.05 8.84
CA GLU A 42 -8.31 -0.96 9.81
C GLU A 42 -9.14 -2.06 9.15
N GLY A 43 -10.03 -1.70 8.23
CA GLY A 43 -10.81 -2.68 7.48
C GLY A 43 -9.95 -3.57 6.60
N VAL A 44 -8.95 -3.01 5.95
CA VAL A 44 -8.01 -3.78 5.13
C VAL A 44 -7.26 -4.80 5.99
N LEU A 45 -6.79 -4.38 7.16
CA LEU A 45 -6.07 -5.28 8.06
C LEU A 45 -6.96 -6.42 8.52
N GLN A 46 -8.22 -6.13 8.86
CA GLN A 46 -9.16 -7.15 9.33
C GLN A 46 -9.54 -8.16 8.25
N ARG A 47 -9.61 -7.73 6.99
CA ARG A 47 -10.03 -8.60 5.90
C ARG A 47 -8.88 -9.40 5.30
N ASN A 48 -7.71 -8.77 5.15
CA ASN A 48 -6.64 -9.34 4.33
C ASN A 48 -5.44 -9.85 5.12
N TYR A 49 -5.35 -9.53 6.41
CA TYR A 49 -4.16 -9.83 7.21
C TYR A 49 -4.50 -10.62 8.48
N ILE A 50 -5.55 -11.42 8.43
CA ILE A 50 -5.93 -12.31 9.54
C ILE A 50 -4.78 -13.30 9.77
N GLY A 51 -4.37 -13.44 11.04
CA GLY A 51 -3.30 -14.37 11.41
C GLY A 51 -1.88 -13.85 11.19
N VAL A 52 -1.75 -12.64 10.65
CA VAL A 52 -0.44 -11.99 10.45
C VAL A 52 -0.05 -11.26 11.74
N GLU A 53 1.19 -11.44 12.18
CA GLU A 53 1.67 -10.80 13.41
C GLU A 53 1.97 -9.32 13.24
N LYS A 54 2.60 -8.97 12.12
CA LYS A 54 3.07 -7.60 11.91
C LYS A 54 2.98 -7.23 10.43
N VAL A 55 2.62 -5.98 10.17
CA VAL A 55 2.68 -5.39 8.84
C VAL A 55 3.44 -4.07 8.90
N LEU A 56 3.86 -3.58 7.74
CA LEU A 56 4.36 -2.22 7.59
C LEU A 56 3.29 -1.43 6.86
N ILE A 57 3.09 -0.18 7.30
CA ILE A 57 2.15 0.73 6.66
C ILE A 57 2.96 1.90 6.11
N LEU A 58 2.99 2.01 4.79
CA LEU A 58 3.71 3.08 4.10
C LEU A 58 2.78 4.27 3.93
N LYS A 59 3.18 5.42 4.48
CA LYS A 59 2.44 6.68 4.28
C LYS A 59 3.00 7.36 3.06
N ILE A 60 2.16 7.61 2.07
CA ILE A 60 2.58 8.05 0.75
C ILE A 60 2.00 9.42 0.44
N ASN A 61 2.85 10.32 -0.02
CA ASN A 61 2.42 11.62 -0.53
C ASN A 61 2.05 11.46 -2.01
N PRO A 62 0.76 11.57 -2.37
CA PRO A 62 0.33 11.34 -3.74
C PRO A 62 0.90 12.35 -4.75
N ASP A 63 1.27 13.54 -4.28
CA ASP A 63 1.84 14.58 -5.16
C ASP A 63 3.24 14.23 -5.64
N LEU A 64 3.91 13.29 -4.97
CA LEU A 64 5.28 12.89 -5.32
C LEU A 64 5.33 11.59 -6.12
N LEU A 65 4.19 11.00 -6.44
CA LEU A 65 4.15 9.77 -7.23
C LEU A 65 4.61 10.03 -8.66
N THR A 66 5.42 9.10 -9.19
CA THR A 66 5.86 9.15 -10.59
C THR A 66 4.98 8.26 -11.48
N THR A 67 4.11 7.47 -10.87
CA THR A 67 3.21 6.55 -11.56
C THR A 67 1.78 7.07 -11.45
N GLN A 68 0.95 6.80 -12.46
CA GLN A 68 -0.43 7.25 -12.50
C GLN A 68 -1.24 6.69 -11.32
N LEU A 69 -1.91 7.59 -10.61
CA LEU A 69 -2.85 7.25 -9.54
C LEU A 69 -4.27 7.25 -10.11
N VAL A 70 -4.99 6.15 -9.90
CA VAL A 70 -6.38 6.03 -10.35
C VAL A 70 -7.23 5.58 -9.17
N VAL A 71 -8.34 6.27 -8.93
CA VAL A 71 -9.28 5.89 -7.88
C VAL A 71 -10.37 5.04 -8.52
N GLU A 72 -10.53 3.82 -8.01
CA GLU A 72 -11.42 2.85 -8.62
C GLU A 72 -12.33 2.21 -7.58
N ALA A 73 -13.53 1.81 -8.00
CA ALA A 73 -14.51 1.18 -7.13
C ALA A 73 -14.25 -0.31 -6.96
N ALA A 74 -14.30 -0.77 -5.71
CA ALA A 74 -14.32 -2.21 -5.41
C ALA A 74 -15.73 -2.76 -5.68
N LYS A 75 -15.89 -4.08 -5.54
CA LYS A 75 -17.19 -4.73 -5.75
C LYS A 75 -18.29 -4.17 -4.83
N THR A 76 -17.91 -3.71 -3.65
CA THR A 76 -18.83 -3.10 -2.68
C THR A 76 -19.22 -1.68 -3.05
N GLY A 77 -18.57 -1.08 -4.05
CA GLY A 77 -18.75 0.33 -4.41
C GLY A 77 -17.81 1.27 -3.69
N GLU A 78 -17.06 0.79 -2.71
CA GLU A 78 -16.10 1.62 -1.99
C GLU A 78 -14.92 1.98 -2.90
N LEU A 79 -14.47 3.23 -2.84
CA LEU A 79 -13.38 3.72 -3.70
C LEU A 79 -12.04 3.52 -3.03
N TYR A 80 -11.09 2.96 -3.80
CA TYR A 80 -9.71 2.76 -3.37
C TYR A 80 -8.74 3.37 -4.39
N PRO A 81 -7.64 3.99 -3.91
CA PRO A 81 -6.61 4.45 -4.83
C PRO A 81 -5.74 3.28 -5.31
N HIS A 82 -5.39 3.29 -6.58
CA HIS A 82 -4.49 2.30 -7.20
C HIS A 82 -3.40 3.04 -7.96
N ILE A 83 -2.18 2.50 -7.99
CA ILE A 83 -1.15 3.01 -8.89
C ILE A 83 -0.78 1.94 -9.91
N TYR A 84 -0.68 2.37 -11.17
CA TYR A 84 -0.45 1.47 -12.29
C TYR A 84 1.03 1.43 -12.67
N GLY A 85 1.84 0.99 -11.73
CA GLY A 85 3.28 0.89 -11.90
C GLY A 85 3.97 0.79 -10.56
N VAL A 86 5.29 0.95 -10.57
CA VAL A 86 6.09 0.86 -9.35
C VAL A 86 5.86 2.07 -8.44
N LEU A 87 6.05 1.86 -7.15
CA LEU A 87 6.00 2.94 -6.16
C LEU A 87 7.42 3.49 -6.00
N ASN A 88 7.61 4.76 -6.35
CA ASN A 88 8.88 5.42 -6.10
C ASN A 88 9.02 5.72 -4.60
N LYS A 89 10.12 5.28 -4.02
CA LYS A 89 10.31 5.43 -2.56
C LYS A 89 10.40 6.88 -2.12
N THR A 90 10.72 7.80 -3.03
CA THR A 90 10.73 9.23 -2.74
C THR A 90 9.36 9.78 -2.36
N ALA A 91 8.28 9.07 -2.68
CA ALA A 91 6.93 9.47 -2.31
C ALA A 91 6.55 9.00 -0.91
N ILE A 92 7.35 8.14 -0.28
CA ILE A 92 7.05 7.59 1.04
C ILE A 92 7.51 8.58 2.11
N GLU A 93 6.56 9.06 2.92
CA GLU A 93 6.85 10.03 4.00
C GLU A 93 7.27 9.34 5.28
N SER A 94 6.68 8.19 5.59
CA SER A 94 7.00 7.44 6.79
C SER A 94 6.58 5.98 6.64
N ILE A 95 7.14 5.15 7.50
CA ILE A 95 6.84 3.73 7.56
C ILE A 95 6.48 3.41 9.01
N GLU A 96 5.26 2.89 9.22
CA GLU A 96 4.80 2.47 10.53
C GLU A 96 4.86 0.96 10.65
N GLU A 97 5.46 0.44 11.74
CA GLU A 97 5.32 -0.97 12.08
C GLU A 97 4.03 -1.13 12.89
N ARG A 98 3.15 -2.00 12.42
CA ARG A 98 1.89 -2.26 13.11
C ARG A 98 1.83 -3.72 13.53
N PHE A 99 1.77 -3.97 14.84
CA PHE A 99 1.54 -5.33 15.36
C PHE A 99 0.05 -5.58 15.43
N LEU A 100 -0.38 -6.75 14.98
CA LEU A 100 -1.80 -7.09 14.86
C LEU A 100 -2.21 -8.03 15.97
N ASP A 101 -3.39 -7.80 16.52
CA ASP A 101 -3.98 -8.70 17.51
C ASP A 101 -4.46 -9.95 16.80
N LYS A 102 -4.24 -11.08 17.45
CA LYS A 102 -4.64 -12.38 16.91
C LYS A 102 -6.01 -12.80 17.40
#